data_45fccea66d089079099976409a3421d8
#
_entry.id   45fccea66d089079099976409a3421d8
#
_cell.length_a   1.000
_cell.length_b   1.000
_cell.length_c   1.000
_cell.angle_alpha   90.00
_cell.angle_beta   90.00
_cell.angle_gamma   90.00
#
_symmetry.space_group_name_H-M   'P 1'
#
loop_
_entity.id
_entity.type
_entity.pdbx_description
1 polymer ?
#
loop_
_entity_poly.entity_id
_entity_poly.type
_entity_poly.pdbx_seq_one_letter_code
_entity_poly.pdbx_strand_id
1 'polypeptide(L)'
;MIRIGMGQIEIVPGNPRKNRDTILQAIEYAKALRIDSLILPELALSGYLIGDAWDQPAFVNECVAMGETIIKATDNIAVIFGNVGLDPDKTNFDGRPRKFNAIFAAQNGELITPQEAPYPFIIKTLNPNYRFFNEARYFTPLPIVAQELHRPVEELLGLLPFTFKNGETFNVAPLLCEDSWDENYSFSPTTTLADKSAIQNVPIHAFINISASPFTLGKNERRHRLFTERARALKTPVFYINSVGLQNNGKSICTFDGQSTVYNRFGEIVTQLPAYESIVQPVLLDKLKPVANDDSCAMYGIADLKDGHPTVKPAVEVPVPSEPAQIYHALHYGLQSFLKQTGIKKIVIGVSGGIDSALNAALYATVLD
;
A
#
# COMPACT_ATOMS: atom_id res chain seq x y z
N MET A 1 21.68 12.87 -2.37
CA MET A 1 21.36 11.49 -1.93
C MET A 1 19.86 11.43 -1.73
N ILE A 2 19.15 10.62 -2.53
CA ILE A 2 17.68 10.54 -2.56
C ILE A 2 17.21 9.57 -1.48
N ARG A 3 16.21 10.00 -0.69
CA ARG A 3 15.57 9.21 0.37
C ARG A 3 14.14 8.90 -0.01
N ILE A 4 13.83 7.61 -0.13
CA ILE A 4 12.48 7.13 -0.39
C ILE A 4 11.88 6.62 0.91
N GLY A 5 10.71 7.12 1.28
CA GLY A 5 9.99 6.71 2.48
C GLY A 5 9.02 5.57 2.21
N MET A 6 9.10 4.52 3.01
CA MET A 6 8.10 3.47 3.09
C MET A 6 7.08 3.88 4.15
N GLY A 7 5.85 4.17 3.75
CA GLY A 7 4.77 4.53 4.68
C GLY A 7 3.83 3.35 4.91
N GLN A 8 4.16 2.47 5.84
CA GLN A 8 3.26 1.42 6.33
C GLN A 8 2.35 2.02 7.40
N ILE A 9 1.09 2.27 7.07
CA ILE A 9 0.15 2.98 7.94
C ILE A 9 -1.08 2.14 8.29
N GLU A 10 -1.65 2.36 9.48
CA GLU A 10 -2.95 1.79 9.86
C GLU A 10 -4.04 2.49 9.06
N ILE A 11 -4.89 1.69 8.40
CA ILE A 11 -6.03 2.18 7.64
C ILE A 11 -7.32 1.74 8.33
N VAL A 12 -8.15 2.72 8.67
CA VAL A 12 -9.49 2.48 9.25
C VAL A 12 -10.51 2.42 8.10
N PRO A 13 -11.10 1.24 7.83
CA PRO A 13 -12.01 1.08 6.70
C PRO A 13 -13.24 1.99 6.83
N GLY A 14 -13.63 2.63 5.74
CA GLY A 14 -14.81 3.51 5.68
C GLY A 14 -14.67 4.84 6.42
N ASN A 15 -13.46 5.24 6.83
CA ASN A 15 -13.24 6.51 7.54
C ASN A 15 -12.18 7.38 6.84
N PRO A 16 -12.51 8.01 5.70
CA PRO A 16 -11.55 8.75 4.89
C PRO A 16 -10.98 9.96 5.62
N ARG A 17 -11.71 10.59 6.54
CA ARG A 17 -11.19 11.73 7.33
C ARG A 17 -10.07 11.30 8.26
N LYS A 18 -10.29 10.22 9.01
CA LYS A 18 -9.25 9.71 9.91
C LYS A 18 -8.02 9.23 9.14
N ASN A 19 -8.24 8.54 8.02
CA ASN A 19 -7.16 8.07 7.17
C ASN A 19 -6.38 9.25 6.56
N ARG A 20 -7.07 10.33 6.13
CA ARG A 20 -6.42 11.58 5.72
C ARG A 20 -5.53 12.12 6.83
N ASP A 21 -6.01 12.21 8.07
CA ASP A 21 -5.24 12.74 9.19
C ASP A 21 -4.00 11.88 9.46
N THR A 22 -4.11 10.56 9.38
CA THR A 22 -2.97 9.62 9.47
C THR A 22 -1.96 9.86 8.34
N ILE A 23 -2.44 10.06 7.10
CA ILE A 23 -1.58 10.33 5.93
C ILE A 23 -0.88 11.68 6.09
N LEU A 24 -1.59 12.74 6.49
CA LEU A 24 -0.99 14.05 6.73
C LEU A 24 0.09 13.99 7.81
N GLN A 25 -0.16 13.26 8.90
CA GLN A 25 0.85 13.03 9.92
C GLN A 25 2.07 12.27 9.38
N ALA A 26 1.85 11.25 8.54
CA ALA A 26 2.95 10.53 7.90
C ALA A 26 3.77 11.43 6.95
N ILE A 27 3.13 12.36 6.23
CA ILE A 27 3.78 13.34 5.36
C ILE A 27 4.65 14.29 6.19
N GLU A 28 4.13 14.86 7.27
CA GLU A 28 4.89 15.75 8.14
C GLU A 28 6.08 15.04 8.78
N TYR A 29 5.88 13.78 9.16
CA TYR A 29 6.94 12.95 9.68
C TYR A 29 8.03 12.67 8.62
N ALA A 30 7.62 12.35 7.40
CA ALA A 30 8.53 12.14 6.28
C ALA A 30 9.35 13.40 5.97
N LYS A 31 8.73 14.59 6.02
CA LYS A 31 9.44 15.87 5.88
C LYS A 31 10.49 16.08 6.97
N ALA A 32 10.16 15.76 8.24
CA ALA A 32 11.09 15.85 9.36
C ALA A 32 12.30 14.91 9.19
N LEU A 33 12.10 13.73 8.60
CA LEU A 33 13.13 12.76 8.26
C LEU A 33 13.88 13.11 6.96
N ARG A 34 13.54 14.23 6.31
CA ARG A 34 14.12 14.66 5.01
C ARG A 34 13.95 13.60 3.92
N ILE A 35 12.78 12.97 3.90
CA ILE A 35 12.38 12.05 2.84
C ILE A 35 11.99 12.88 1.61
N ASP A 36 12.49 12.49 0.44
CA ASP A 36 12.22 13.17 -0.83
C ASP A 36 10.93 12.66 -1.49
N SER A 37 10.61 11.36 -1.31
CA SER A 37 9.38 10.75 -1.81
C SER A 37 8.83 9.76 -0.80
N LEU A 38 7.56 9.91 -0.38
CA LEU A 38 6.84 8.99 0.50
C LEU A 38 5.88 8.12 -0.31
N ILE A 39 5.95 6.80 -0.11
CA ILE A 39 5.07 5.83 -0.75
C ILE A 39 4.12 5.26 0.30
N LEU A 40 2.81 5.33 0.03
CA LEU A 40 1.73 4.89 0.91
C LEU A 40 0.93 3.75 0.26
N PRO A 41 0.14 2.98 1.04
CA PRO A 41 -0.57 1.81 0.54
C PRO A 41 -1.68 2.09 -0.48
N GLU A 42 -2.17 1.00 -1.09
CA GLU A 42 -3.37 0.94 -1.93
C GLU A 42 -4.61 1.36 -1.13
N LEU A 43 -5.51 2.15 -1.75
CA LEU A 43 -6.77 2.64 -1.16
C LEU A 43 -6.59 3.17 0.28
N ALA A 44 -5.51 3.91 0.51
CA ALA A 44 -5.11 4.38 1.83
C ALA A 44 -6.13 5.33 2.48
N LEU A 45 -6.94 6.04 1.68
CA LEU A 45 -7.98 6.93 2.20
C LEU A 45 -9.28 6.23 2.56
N SER A 46 -9.70 5.26 1.78
CA SER A 46 -10.99 4.58 1.94
C SER A 46 -10.93 3.32 2.79
N GLY A 47 -9.80 2.61 2.74
CA GLY A 47 -9.73 1.18 3.03
C GLY A 47 -10.15 0.36 1.83
N TYR A 48 -9.79 -0.91 1.82
CA TYR A 48 -9.99 -1.85 0.71
C TYR A 48 -11.27 -2.69 0.88
N LEU A 49 -11.45 -3.34 2.05
CA LEU A 49 -12.60 -4.19 2.34
C LEU A 49 -13.73 -3.38 3.02
N ILE A 50 -14.43 -2.57 2.25
CA ILE A 50 -15.53 -1.73 2.74
C ILE A 50 -16.89 -2.10 2.15
N GLY A 51 -16.94 -3.09 1.26
CA GLY A 51 -18.17 -3.63 0.69
C GLY A 51 -18.99 -2.57 -0.05
N ASP A 52 -20.30 -2.57 0.21
CA ASP A 52 -21.26 -1.71 -0.50
C ASP A 52 -21.15 -0.21 -0.14
N ALA A 53 -20.21 0.17 0.75
CA ALA A 53 -19.88 1.60 0.91
C ALA A 53 -19.36 2.22 -0.40
N TRP A 54 -18.74 1.42 -1.28
CA TRP A 54 -18.37 1.84 -2.64
C TRP A 54 -19.57 2.26 -3.50
N ASP A 55 -20.77 1.85 -3.14
CA ASP A 55 -22.01 2.19 -3.85
C ASP A 55 -22.67 3.48 -3.35
N GLN A 56 -22.07 4.15 -2.36
CA GLN A 56 -22.55 5.39 -1.77
C GLN A 56 -21.82 6.60 -2.37
N PRO A 57 -22.45 7.43 -3.22
CA PRO A 57 -21.77 8.56 -3.86
C PRO A 57 -21.15 9.55 -2.86
N ALA A 58 -21.84 9.80 -1.73
CA ALA A 58 -21.33 10.69 -0.70
C ALA A 58 -19.99 10.23 -0.14
N PHE A 59 -19.84 8.92 0.12
CA PHE A 59 -18.60 8.33 0.60
C PHE A 59 -17.47 8.43 -0.45
N VAL A 60 -17.78 8.11 -1.71
CA VAL A 60 -16.79 8.19 -2.80
C VAL A 60 -16.31 9.62 -3.00
N ASN A 61 -17.24 10.59 -3.02
CA ASN A 61 -16.90 12.01 -3.15
C ASN A 61 -16.08 12.51 -1.94
N GLU A 62 -16.34 12.00 -0.74
CA GLU A 62 -15.52 12.32 0.43
C GLU A 62 -14.09 11.78 0.28
N CYS A 63 -13.89 10.56 -0.24
CA CYS A 63 -12.56 10.03 -0.53
C CYS A 63 -11.81 10.91 -1.55
N VAL A 64 -12.48 11.38 -2.60
CA VAL A 64 -11.89 12.29 -3.60
C VAL A 64 -11.47 13.60 -2.94
N ALA A 65 -12.37 14.24 -2.17
CA ALA A 65 -12.08 15.50 -1.48
C ALA A 65 -10.94 15.39 -0.46
N MET A 66 -10.85 14.23 0.24
CA MET A 66 -9.72 13.96 1.14
C MET A 66 -8.41 13.77 0.35
N GLY A 67 -8.48 13.17 -0.85
CA GLY A 67 -7.33 13.06 -1.76
C GLY A 67 -6.78 14.42 -2.18
N GLU A 68 -7.65 15.38 -2.51
CA GLU A 68 -7.24 16.76 -2.83
C GLU A 68 -6.50 17.42 -1.65
N THR A 69 -6.91 17.13 -0.42
CA THR A 69 -6.22 17.64 0.78
C THR A 69 -4.80 17.06 0.89
N ILE A 70 -4.63 15.77 0.57
CA ILE A 70 -3.31 15.13 0.56
C ILE A 70 -2.42 15.76 -0.53
N ILE A 71 -2.94 15.96 -1.74
CA ILE A 71 -2.20 16.58 -2.84
C ILE A 71 -1.67 17.94 -2.42
N LYS A 72 -2.51 18.79 -1.82
CA LYS A 72 -2.12 20.12 -1.33
C LYS A 72 -1.05 20.10 -0.22
N ALA A 73 -0.93 18.98 0.51
CA ALA A 73 0.06 18.83 1.58
C ALA A 73 1.45 18.39 1.09
N THR A 74 1.64 18.19 -0.22
CA THR A 74 2.90 17.68 -0.80
C THR A 74 3.96 18.75 -1.04
N ASP A 75 3.89 19.88 -0.33
CA ASP A 75 4.94 20.90 -0.40
C ASP A 75 6.30 20.31 0.01
N ASN A 76 7.30 20.49 -0.84
CA ASN A 76 8.67 20.00 -0.68
C ASN A 76 8.87 18.46 -0.55
N ILE A 77 7.88 17.67 -0.88
CA ILE A 77 7.95 16.21 -0.87
C ILE A 77 7.12 15.65 -2.02
N ALA A 78 7.55 14.54 -2.62
CA ALA A 78 6.70 13.74 -3.48
C ALA A 78 5.92 12.72 -2.65
N VAL A 79 4.63 12.51 -2.93
CA VAL A 79 3.80 11.51 -2.24
C VAL A 79 3.08 10.65 -3.27
N ILE A 80 3.19 9.33 -3.10
CA ILE A 80 2.49 8.33 -3.89
C ILE A 80 1.51 7.61 -2.95
N PHE A 81 0.22 7.59 -3.28
CA PHE A 81 -0.80 6.99 -2.42
C PHE A 81 -1.94 6.37 -3.23
N GLY A 82 -2.58 5.35 -2.66
CA GLY A 82 -3.77 4.73 -3.24
C GLY A 82 -5.05 5.45 -2.82
N ASN A 83 -5.91 5.72 -3.79
CA ASN A 83 -7.27 6.24 -3.57
C ASN A 83 -8.22 5.77 -4.66
N VAL A 84 -9.51 6.07 -4.50
CA VAL A 84 -10.49 5.91 -5.56
C VAL A 84 -10.34 7.03 -6.60
N GLY A 85 -10.16 6.64 -7.88
CA GLY A 85 -10.34 7.53 -9.02
C GLY A 85 -11.81 7.55 -9.42
N LEU A 86 -12.31 8.71 -9.85
CA LEU A 86 -13.70 8.91 -10.27
C LEU A 86 -13.77 9.53 -11.66
N ASP A 87 -14.62 8.97 -12.51
CA ASP A 87 -15.06 9.60 -13.75
C ASP A 87 -16.55 9.88 -13.65
N PRO A 88 -16.96 11.11 -13.31
CA PRO A 88 -18.36 11.47 -13.16
C PRO A 88 -19.12 11.52 -14.49
N ASP A 89 -18.42 11.68 -15.61
CA ASP A 89 -19.02 11.80 -16.94
C ASP A 89 -19.35 10.45 -17.56
N LYS A 90 -18.82 9.37 -16.98
CA LYS A 90 -19.11 8.00 -17.38
C LYS A 90 -19.83 7.23 -16.30
N THR A 91 -20.82 6.47 -16.71
CA THR A 91 -21.55 5.56 -15.84
C THR A 91 -21.23 4.10 -16.18
N ASN A 92 -21.21 3.26 -15.16
CA ASN A 92 -21.20 1.82 -15.34
C ASN A 92 -22.60 1.32 -15.75
N PHE A 93 -22.71 0.03 -16.08
CA PHE A 93 -23.96 -0.60 -16.47
C PHE A 93 -25.08 -0.49 -15.41
N ASP A 94 -24.71 -0.26 -14.14
CA ASP A 94 -25.61 -0.07 -13.01
C ASP A 94 -26.06 1.39 -12.81
N GLY A 95 -25.67 2.30 -13.72
CA GLY A 95 -26.01 3.72 -13.68
C GLY A 95 -25.22 4.56 -12.67
N ARG A 96 -24.22 3.99 -12.01
CA ARG A 96 -23.35 4.73 -11.06
C ARG A 96 -22.15 5.34 -11.77
N PRO A 97 -21.61 6.47 -11.27
CA PRO A 97 -20.35 7.02 -11.77
C PRO A 97 -19.22 5.99 -11.73
N ARG A 98 -18.41 6.00 -12.77
CA ARG A 98 -17.31 5.05 -12.93
C ARG A 98 -16.23 5.30 -11.90
N LYS A 99 -15.80 4.22 -11.23
CA LYS A 99 -14.78 4.23 -10.20
C LYS A 99 -13.58 3.38 -10.62
N PHE A 100 -12.41 3.78 -10.14
CA PHE A 100 -11.14 3.10 -10.38
C PHE A 100 -10.40 2.89 -9.06
N ASN A 101 -9.80 1.73 -8.85
CA ASN A 101 -8.73 1.57 -7.88
C ASN A 101 -7.48 2.19 -8.48
N ALA A 102 -6.93 3.24 -7.85
CA ALA A 102 -5.96 4.10 -8.51
C ALA A 102 -4.78 4.51 -7.63
N ILE A 103 -3.64 4.77 -8.29
CA ILE A 103 -2.50 5.46 -7.71
C ILE A 103 -2.60 6.95 -8.04
N PHE A 104 -2.45 7.77 -7.02
CA PHE A 104 -2.22 9.19 -7.12
C PHE A 104 -0.77 9.49 -6.75
N ALA A 105 -0.13 10.33 -7.54
CA ALA A 105 1.18 10.86 -7.25
C ALA A 105 1.14 12.37 -7.28
N ALA A 106 1.72 13.03 -6.29
CA ALA A 106 1.72 14.48 -6.21
C ALA A 106 3.05 15.01 -5.66
N GLN A 107 3.43 16.18 -6.09
CA GLN A 107 4.60 16.93 -5.61
C GLN A 107 4.33 18.41 -5.69
N ASN A 108 4.71 19.17 -4.66
CA ASN A 108 4.54 20.62 -4.59
C ASN A 108 3.08 21.09 -4.81
N GLY A 109 2.10 20.33 -4.34
CA GLY A 109 0.68 20.66 -4.45
C GLY A 109 0.02 20.28 -5.77
N GLU A 110 0.76 19.68 -6.70
CA GLU A 110 0.27 19.30 -8.04
C GLU A 110 0.35 17.80 -8.26
N LEU A 111 -0.59 17.28 -9.07
CA LEU A 111 -0.56 15.89 -9.51
C LEU A 111 0.56 15.65 -10.52
N ILE A 112 1.21 14.50 -10.39
CA ILE A 112 2.15 13.97 -11.35
C ILE A 112 1.54 12.70 -11.94
N THR A 113 1.37 12.70 -13.26
CA THR A 113 0.83 11.55 -13.98
C THR A 113 1.71 11.23 -15.18
N PRO A 114 1.79 9.94 -15.57
CA PRO A 114 2.39 9.60 -16.84
C PRO A 114 1.65 10.30 -18.00
N GLN A 115 2.39 10.74 -19.01
CA GLN A 115 1.81 11.39 -20.20
C GLN A 115 0.80 10.49 -20.90
N GLU A 116 0.98 9.19 -20.80
CA GLU A 116 0.15 8.16 -21.44
C GLU A 116 -1.15 7.88 -20.70
N ALA A 117 -1.23 8.24 -19.42
CA ALA A 117 -2.37 7.91 -18.57
C ALA A 117 -3.65 8.63 -19.07
N PRO A 118 -4.77 7.91 -19.17
CA PRO A 118 -6.03 8.48 -19.66
C PRO A 118 -6.73 9.39 -18.64
N TYR A 119 -6.30 9.35 -17.38
CA TYR A 119 -6.84 10.14 -16.27
C TYR A 119 -5.68 10.75 -15.46
N PRO A 120 -5.94 11.75 -14.58
CA PRO A 120 -4.89 12.35 -13.73
C PRO A 120 -4.47 11.43 -12.57
N PHE A 121 -4.56 10.12 -12.77
CA PHE A 121 -4.16 9.04 -11.88
C PHE A 121 -3.87 7.76 -12.67
N ILE A 122 -3.20 6.81 -12.05
CA ILE A 122 -2.88 5.52 -12.66
C ILE A 122 -3.94 4.51 -12.24
N ILE A 123 -4.58 3.90 -13.22
CA ILE A 123 -5.63 2.89 -13.02
C ILE A 123 -4.98 1.52 -12.80
N LYS A 124 -5.47 0.76 -11.83
CA LYS A 124 -5.13 -0.66 -11.67
C LYS A 124 -5.44 -1.46 -12.92
N THR A 125 -4.49 -2.26 -13.35
CA THR A 125 -4.62 -3.06 -14.57
C THR A 125 -5.32 -4.39 -14.33
N LEU A 126 -4.93 -5.09 -13.26
CA LEU A 126 -5.42 -6.41 -12.90
C LEU A 126 -6.30 -6.34 -11.65
N ASN A 127 -7.61 -6.47 -11.84
CA ASN A 127 -8.55 -6.49 -10.71
C ASN A 127 -8.78 -7.94 -10.25
N PRO A 128 -8.36 -8.31 -9.00
CA PRO A 128 -8.62 -9.63 -8.49
C PRO A 128 -10.13 -9.86 -8.27
N ASN A 129 -10.61 -11.02 -8.71
CA ASN A 129 -12.00 -11.42 -8.57
C ASN A 129 -12.10 -12.91 -8.16
N TYR A 130 -11.42 -13.26 -7.07
CA TYR A 130 -11.37 -14.61 -6.53
C TYR A 130 -11.39 -14.58 -4.99
N ARG A 131 -11.89 -15.64 -4.35
CA ARG A 131 -12.08 -15.76 -2.89
C ARG A 131 -12.96 -14.63 -2.37
N PHE A 132 -12.43 -13.77 -1.49
CA PHE A 132 -13.11 -12.59 -0.95
C PHE A 132 -12.83 -11.31 -1.75
N PHE A 133 -11.93 -11.34 -2.73
CA PHE A 133 -11.70 -10.22 -3.64
C PHE A 133 -12.83 -10.13 -4.67
N ASN A 134 -13.39 -8.94 -4.83
CA ASN A 134 -14.49 -8.67 -5.76
C ASN A 134 -14.35 -7.26 -6.34
N GLU A 135 -13.16 -6.96 -6.88
CA GLU A 135 -12.90 -5.62 -7.41
C GLU A 135 -13.70 -5.32 -8.68
N ALA A 136 -13.96 -6.31 -9.51
CA ALA A 136 -14.75 -6.15 -10.74
C ALA A 136 -16.18 -5.61 -10.47
N ARG A 137 -16.70 -5.78 -9.24
CA ARG A 137 -18.00 -5.22 -8.86
C ARG A 137 -17.97 -3.70 -8.72
N TYR A 138 -16.84 -3.14 -8.29
CA TYR A 138 -16.78 -1.73 -7.89
C TYR A 138 -15.90 -0.88 -8.80
N PHE A 139 -14.86 -1.46 -9.39
CA PHE A 139 -13.82 -0.73 -10.10
C PHE A 139 -13.67 -1.21 -11.54
N THR A 140 -13.53 -0.26 -12.45
CA THR A 140 -13.21 -0.52 -13.86
C THR A 140 -11.68 -0.67 -14.00
N PRO A 141 -11.16 -1.80 -14.51
CA PRO A 141 -9.73 -1.96 -14.73
C PRO A 141 -9.27 -1.27 -16.02
N LEU A 142 -7.96 -0.99 -16.13
CA LEU A 142 -7.36 -0.32 -17.27
C LEU A 142 -7.69 -0.96 -18.64
N PRO A 143 -7.73 -2.29 -18.80
CA PRO A 143 -8.07 -2.91 -20.10
C PRO A 143 -9.44 -2.52 -20.64
N ILE A 144 -10.44 -2.29 -19.79
CA ILE A 144 -11.77 -1.81 -20.24
C ILE A 144 -11.66 -0.39 -20.78
N VAL A 145 -10.90 0.48 -20.12
CA VAL A 145 -10.66 1.85 -20.60
C VAL A 145 -9.90 1.82 -21.92
N ALA A 146 -8.90 0.97 -22.06
CA ALA A 146 -8.13 0.80 -23.29
C ALA A 146 -9.02 0.37 -24.47
N GLN A 147 -9.92 -0.58 -24.24
CA GLN A 147 -10.90 -1.02 -25.25
C GLN A 147 -11.81 0.13 -25.69
N GLU A 148 -12.31 0.95 -24.76
CA GLU A 148 -13.16 2.09 -25.08
C GLU A 148 -12.42 3.20 -25.84
N LEU A 149 -11.13 3.38 -25.54
CA LEU A 149 -10.28 4.35 -26.24
C LEU A 149 -9.76 3.81 -27.58
N HIS A 150 -10.03 2.56 -27.92
CA HIS A 150 -9.47 1.85 -29.07
C HIS A 150 -7.93 1.92 -29.11
N ARG A 151 -7.30 1.78 -27.94
CA ARG A 151 -5.85 1.79 -27.75
C ARG A 151 -5.39 0.52 -27.07
N PRO A 152 -4.20 0.00 -27.40
CA PRO A 152 -3.56 -1.08 -26.62
C PRO A 152 -3.36 -0.68 -25.15
N VAL A 153 -3.50 -1.63 -24.22
CA VAL A 153 -3.29 -1.38 -22.78
C VAL A 153 -1.86 -0.88 -22.52
N GLU A 154 -0.89 -1.41 -23.26
CA GLU A 154 0.54 -1.06 -23.19
C GLU A 154 0.79 0.42 -23.41
N GLU A 155 0.02 1.05 -24.29
CA GLU A 155 0.14 2.48 -24.58
C GLU A 155 -0.31 3.37 -23.41
N LEU A 156 -1.20 2.87 -22.54
CA LEU A 156 -1.77 3.63 -21.43
C LEU A 156 -0.95 3.49 -20.13
N LEU A 157 0.02 2.58 -20.09
CA LEU A 157 0.95 2.44 -18.99
C LEU A 157 2.13 3.40 -19.16
N GLY A 158 2.57 4.01 -18.06
CA GLY A 158 3.70 4.94 -18.09
C GLY A 158 4.41 5.07 -16.75
N LEU A 159 5.57 5.72 -16.78
CA LEU A 159 6.39 5.96 -15.61
C LEU A 159 5.98 7.27 -14.92
N LEU A 160 6.16 7.33 -13.62
CA LEU A 160 6.04 8.55 -12.81
C LEU A 160 7.40 9.24 -12.74
N PRO A 161 7.58 10.41 -13.36
CA PRO A 161 8.80 11.19 -13.25
C PRO A 161 8.72 12.15 -12.05
N PHE A 162 9.59 12.00 -11.08
CA PHE A 162 9.76 12.96 -9.99
C PHE A 162 11.06 13.74 -10.21
N THR A 163 11.01 15.05 -10.04
CA THR A 163 12.20 15.90 -10.08
C THR A 163 12.50 16.40 -8.67
N PHE A 164 13.69 16.06 -8.17
CA PHE A 164 14.12 16.47 -6.84
C PHE A 164 14.88 17.80 -6.87
N LYS A 165 15.11 18.38 -5.68
CA LYS A 165 15.74 19.71 -5.52
C LYS A 165 17.14 19.83 -6.15
N ASN A 166 17.85 18.70 -6.32
CA ASN A 166 19.15 18.65 -6.98
C ASN A 166 19.07 18.60 -8.51
N GLY A 167 17.86 18.65 -9.09
CA GLY A 167 17.59 18.56 -10.52
C GLY A 167 17.61 17.13 -11.09
N GLU A 168 17.84 16.11 -10.26
CA GLU A 168 17.78 14.71 -10.71
C GLU A 168 16.33 14.27 -10.90
N THR A 169 16.07 13.58 -12.02
CA THR A 169 14.78 12.93 -12.28
C THR A 169 14.82 11.49 -11.83
N PHE A 170 13.81 11.08 -11.08
CA PHE A 170 13.62 9.75 -10.57
C PHE A 170 12.35 9.13 -11.17
N ASN A 171 12.52 8.22 -12.13
CA ASN A 171 11.41 7.56 -12.79
C ASN A 171 11.01 6.29 -12.03
N VAL A 172 9.75 6.21 -11.68
CA VAL A 172 9.17 5.09 -10.93
C VAL A 172 8.19 4.35 -11.82
N ALA A 173 8.27 3.03 -11.83
CA ALA A 173 7.28 2.14 -12.44
C ALA A 173 6.19 1.79 -11.40
N PRO A 174 4.99 2.36 -11.50
CA PRO A 174 3.92 2.17 -10.52
C PRO A 174 3.10 0.92 -10.79
N LEU A 175 2.85 0.12 -9.76
CA LEU A 175 2.04 -1.09 -9.79
C LEU A 175 1.10 -1.12 -8.58
N LEU A 176 -0.12 -1.60 -8.79
CA LEU A 176 -1.14 -1.77 -7.76
C LEU A 176 -1.34 -3.24 -7.45
N CYS A 177 -0.86 -3.68 -6.30
CA CYS A 177 -1.13 -4.97 -5.68
C CYS A 177 -1.09 -6.15 -6.67
N GLU A 178 -2.24 -6.54 -7.23
CA GLU A 178 -2.40 -7.65 -8.17
C GLU A 178 -1.58 -7.47 -9.46
N ASP A 179 -1.26 -6.25 -9.86
CA ASP A 179 -0.46 -5.97 -11.05
C ASP A 179 0.93 -6.63 -11.03
N SER A 180 1.43 -6.99 -9.85
CA SER A 180 2.67 -7.77 -9.69
C SER A 180 2.45 -9.28 -9.61
N TRP A 181 1.21 -9.76 -9.41
CA TRP A 181 0.85 -11.18 -9.32
C TRP A 181 0.32 -11.73 -10.64
N ASP A 182 0.95 -11.32 -11.73
CA ASP A 182 0.49 -11.47 -13.10
C ASP A 182 0.75 -12.84 -13.75
N GLU A 183 1.31 -13.81 -13.01
CA GLU A 183 1.67 -15.15 -13.52
C GLU A 183 0.51 -15.91 -14.17
N ASN A 184 -0.73 -15.69 -13.72
CA ASN A 184 -1.92 -16.36 -14.23
C ASN A 184 -2.77 -15.48 -15.15
N TYR A 185 -2.26 -14.33 -15.55
CA TYR A 185 -2.92 -13.40 -16.47
C TYR A 185 -2.26 -13.46 -17.85
N SER A 186 -3.03 -13.12 -18.88
CA SER A 186 -2.52 -13.02 -20.25
C SER A 186 -1.71 -11.75 -20.51
N PHE A 187 -1.69 -10.82 -19.56
CA PHE A 187 -1.03 -9.52 -19.63
C PHE A 187 -0.22 -9.26 -18.36
N SER A 188 1.01 -8.78 -18.52
CA SER A 188 1.92 -8.45 -17.43
C SER A 188 2.21 -6.94 -17.41
N PRO A 189 1.61 -6.16 -16.49
CA PRO A 189 1.93 -4.75 -16.33
C PRO A 189 3.40 -4.51 -16.01
N THR A 190 3.99 -5.40 -15.20
CA THR A 190 5.39 -5.33 -14.78
C THR A 190 6.34 -5.43 -15.97
N THR A 191 6.17 -6.44 -16.82
CA THR A 191 7.00 -6.66 -18.01
C THR A 191 6.78 -5.54 -19.03
N THR A 192 5.53 -5.13 -19.25
CA THR A 192 5.18 -4.05 -20.18
C THR A 192 5.87 -2.74 -19.83
N LEU A 193 5.90 -2.34 -18.55
CA LEU A 193 6.61 -1.14 -18.10
C LEU A 193 8.11 -1.24 -18.33
N ALA A 194 8.71 -2.42 -18.09
CA ALA A 194 10.13 -2.66 -18.33
C ALA A 194 10.49 -2.57 -19.82
N ASP A 195 9.71 -3.21 -20.69
CA ASP A 195 9.90 -3.21 -22.14
C ASP A 195 9.75 -1.80 -22.71
N LYS A 196 8.73 -1.06 -22.27
CA LYS A 196 8.50 0.32 -22.67
C LYS A 196 9.65 1.23 -22.27
N SER A 197 10.16 1.09 -21.05
CA SER A 197 11.34 1.80 -20.57
C SER A 197 12.55 1.54 -21.46
N ALA A 198 12.79 0.29 -21.84
CA ALA A 198 13.90 -0.09 -22.71
C ALA A 198 13.74 0.50 -24.12
N ILE A 199 12.53 0.44 -24.70
CA ILE A 199 12.23 0.98 -26.03
C ILE A 199 12.38 2.51 -26.06
N GLN A 200 11.88 3.20 -25.02
CA GLN A 200 11.95 4.66 -24.93
C GLN A 200 13.32 5.18 -24.44
N ASN A 201 14.21 4.28 -24.03
CA ASN A 201 15.50 4.61 -23.39
C ASN A 201 15.34 5.54 -22.18
N VAL A 202 14.27 5.33 -21.39
CA VAL A 202 13.99 6.05 -20.14
C VAL A 202 14.21 5.10 -18.96
N PRO A 203 15.23 5.32 -18.11
CA PRO A 203 15.55 4.36 -17.05
C PRO A 203 14.49 4.30 -15.97
N ILE A 204 14.14 3.08 -15.52
CA ILE A 204 13.37 2.85 -14.31
C ILE A 204 14.34 2.78 -13.13
N HIS A 205 14.16 3.66 -12.15
CA HIS A 205 14.98 3.70 -10.95
C HIS A 205 14.45 2.79 -9.83
N ALA A 206 13.12 2.58 -9.79
CA ALA A 206 12.47 1.62 -8.92
C ALA A 206 11.12 1.19 -9.47
N PHE A 207 10.74 -0.07 -9.24
CA PHE A 207 9.36 -0.50 -9.27
C PHE A 207 8.75 -0.28 -7.88
N ILE A 208 7.54 0.26 -7.84
CA ILE A 208 6.77 0.33 -6.61
C ILE A 208 5.50 -0.51 -6.77
N ASN A 209 5.18 -1.29 -5.75
CA ASN A 209 3.92 -1.99 -5.64
C ASN A 209 3.23 -1.54 -4.35
N ILE A 210 2.19 -0.72 -4.47
CA ILE A 210 1.36 -0.36 -3.33
C ILE A 210 0.22 -1.37 -3.19
N SER A 211 0.00 -1.87 -1.99
CA SER A 211 -0.89 -2.99 -1.72
C SER A 211 -1.82 -2.77 -0.54
N ALA A 212 -2.99 -3.40 -0.62
CA ALA A 212 -3.85 -3.75 0.49
C ALA A 212 -3.98 -5.28 0.51
N SER A 213 -2.92 -5.94 0.95
CA SER A 213 -2.76 -7.39 0.90
C SER A 213 -2.90 -7.99 2.30
N PRO A 214 -4.00 -8.72 2.62
CA PRO A 214 -4.26 -9.22 3.96
C PRO A 214 -3.34 -10.39 4.32
N PHE A 215 -3.21 -10.59 5.62
CA PHE A 215 -2.52 -11.73 6.18
C PHE A 215 -3.17 -13.05 5.76
N THR A 216 -2.35 -13.98 5.32
CA THR A 216 -2.65 -15.42 5.28
C THR A 216 -1.36 -16.16 5.59
N LEU A 217 -1.46 -17.32 6.23
CA LEU A 217 -0.30 -18.13 6.58
C LEU A 217 0.56 -18.43 5.34
N GLY A 218 1.88 -18.23 5.45
CA GLY A 218 2.83 -18.44 4.35
C GLY A 218 2.79 -17.38 3.24
N LYS A 219 2.00 -16.30 3.41
CA LYS A 219 1.89 -15.28 2.34
C LYS A 219 3.12 -14.39 2.26
N ASN A 220 3.77 -14.13 3.38
CA ASN A 220 4.96 -13.29 3.35
C ASN A 220 6.13 -13.96 2.64
N GLU A 221 6.29 -15.26 2.81
CA GLU A 221 7.28 -16.06 2.07
C GLU A 221 6.99 -16.05 0.56
N ARG A 222 5.71 -16.09 0.16
CA ARG A 222 5.32 -15.95 -1.24
C ARG A 222 5.60 -14.54 -1.78
N ARG A 223 5.36 -13.48 -0.98
CA ARG A 223 5.73 -12.09 -1.33
C ARG A 223 7.24 -12.00 -1.56
N HIS A 224 8.05 -12.54 -0.64
CA HIS A 224 9.51 -12.53 -0.76
C HIS A 224 9.97 -13.26 -2.03
N ARG A 225 9.45 -14.44 -2.33
CA ARG A 225 9.80 -15.15 -3.56
C ARG A 225 9.46 -14.32 -4.79
N LEU A 226 8.22 -13.84 -4.89
CA LEU A 226 7.77 -13.04 -6.04
C LEU A 226 8.65 -11.81 -6.27
N PHE A 227 8.80 -10.96 -5.25
CA PHE A 227 9.49 -9.67 -5.43
C PHE A 227 11.02 -9.83 -5.54
N THR A 228 11.61 -10.85 -4.92
CA THR A 228 13.00 -11.25 -5.16
C THR A 228 13.23 -11.63 -6.63
N GLU A 229 12.37 -12.49 -7.18
CA GLU A 229 12.46 -12.91 -8.59
C GLU A 229 12.25 -11.73 -9.54
N ARG A 230 11.27 -10.87 -9.27
CA ARG A 230 11.02 -9.64 -10.05
C ARG A 230 12.21 -8.69 -10.03
N ALA A 231 12.74 -8.37 -8.86
CA ALA A 231 13.88 -7.47 -8.73
C ALA A 231 15.11 -7.98 -9.50
N ARG A 232 15.39 -9.29 -9.44
CA ARG A 232 16.48 -9.95 -10.19
C ARG A 232 16.25 -9.90 -11.69
N ALA A 233 15.06 -10.30 -12.16
CA ALA A 233 14.73 -10.36 -13.57
C ALA A 233 14.80 -8.97 -14.23
N LEU A 234 14.28 -7.96 -13.53
CA LEU A 234 14.23 -6.57 -13.99
C LEU A 234 15.55 -5.80 -13.73
N LYS A 235 16.46 -6.35 -12.92
CA LYS A 235 17.69 -5.69 -12.47
C LYS A 235 17.46 -4.31 -11.86
N THR A 236 16.29 -4.14 -11.22
CA THR A 236 15.79 -2.87 -10.69
C THR A 236 15.24 -3.09 -9.28
N PRO A 237 15.47 -2.15 -8.34
CA PRO A 237 14.91 -2.24 -7.01
C PRO A 237 13.37 -2.30 -7.02
N VAL A 238 12.79 -3.03 -6.06
CA VAL A 238 11.33 -3.12 -5.86
C VAL A 238 10.98 -2.67 -4.45
N PHE A 239 10.02 -1.75 -4.36
CA PHE A 239 9.40 -1.31 -3.11
C PHE A 239 8.00 -1.93 -3.03
N TYR A 240 7.80 -2.87 -2.13
CA TYR A 240 6.50 -3.41 -1.77
C TYR A 240 5.99 -2.68 -0.52
N ILE A 241 4.90 -1.93 -0.64
CA ILE A 241 4.31 -1.14 0.44
C ILE A 241 2.90 -1.65 0.72
N ASN A 242 2.65 -2.08 1.95
CA ASN A 242 1.38 -2.66 2.37
C ASN A 242 0.81 -1.92 3.59
N SER A 243 -0.51 -1.95 3.74
CA SER A 243 -1.20 -1.39 4.90
C SER A 243 -1.16 -2.32 6.11
N VAL A 244 -1.40 -1.75 7.29
CA VAL A 244 -1.78 -2.48 8.50
C VAL A 244 -3.21 -2.13 8.90
N GLY A 245 -3.83 -2.94 9.71
CA GLY A 245 -5.18 -2.70 10.22
C GLY A 245 -6.09 -3.91 10.12
N LEU A 246 -7.28 -3.77 10.69
CA LEU A 246 -8.38 -4.72 10.52
C LEU A 246 -9.41 -4.09 9.60
N GLN A 247 -9.83 -4.83 8.58
CA GLN A 247 -10.89 -4.38 7.68
C GLN A 247 -12.00 -5.42 7.58
N ASN A 248 -13.23 -4.94 7.44
CA ASN A 248 -14.43 -5.75 7.48
C ASN A 248 -15.47 -5.21 6.49
N ASN A 249 -15.90 -6.05 5.55
CA ASN A 249 -16.95 -5.71 4.59
C ASN A 249 -18.33 -6.31 4.94
N GLY A 250 -18.50 -6.80 6.17
CA GLY A 250 -19.72 -7.48 6.64
C GLY A 250 -19.78 -8.98 6.29
N LYS A 251 -18.98 -9.45 5.34
CA LYS A 251 -18.89 -10.87 4.94
C LYS A 251 -17.55 -11.49 5.32
N SER A 252 -16.49 -10.69 5.24
CA SER A 252 -15.12 -11.11 5.55
C SER A 252 -14.46 -10.10 6.46
N ILE A 253 -13.74 -10.61 7.46
CA ILE A 253 -12.90 -9.81 8.34
C ILE A 253 -11.45 -10.22 8.04
N CYS A 254 -10.63 -9.27 7.66
CA CYS A 254 -9.23 -9.51 7.31
C CYS A 254 -8.29 -8.61 8.11
N THR A 255 -7.24 -9.20 8.63
CA THR A 255 -6.13 -8.48 9.25
C THR A 255 -5.08 -8.19 8.18
N PHE A 256 -4.65 -6.95 8.08
CA PHE A 256 -3.58 -6.52 7.17
C PHE A 256 -2.30 -6.42 7.97
N ASP A 257 -1.29 -7.15 7.54
CA ASP A 257 -0.07 -7.40 8.31
C ASP A 257 1.07 -6.43 8.01
N GLY A 258 0.94 -5.58 6.99
CA GLY A 258 2.03 -4.72 6.56
C GLY A 258 3.17 -5.54 5.96
N GLN A 259 4.28 -5.66 6.71
CA GLN A 259 5.51 -6.31 6.27
C GLN A 259 6.03 -5.73 4.94
N SER A 260 5.90 -4.41 4.80
CA SER A 260 6.43 -3.68 3.65
C SER A 260 7.93 -3.92 3.53
N THR A 261 8.39 -4.19 2.30
CA THR A 261 9.76 -4.67 2.07
C THR A 261 10.37 -4.00 0.86
N VAL A 262 11.67 -3.69 0.94
CA VAL A 262 12.47 -3.22 -0.19
C VAL A 262 13.46 -4.29 -0.61
N TYR A 263 13.48 -4.55 -1.91
CA TYR A 263 14.41 -5.47 -2.55
C TYR A 263 15.35 -4.68 -3.44
N ASN A 264 16.65 -4.96 -3.35
CA ASN A 264 17.61 -4.38 -4.28
C ASN A 264 17.55 -5.07 -5.66
N ARG A 265 18.27 -4.56 -6.63
CA ARG A 265 18.35 -5.11 -8.00
C ARG A 265 18.89 -6.55 -8.10
N PHE A 266 19.44 -7.10 -7.03
CA PHE A 266 19.91 -8.47 -6.94
C PHE A 266 18.88 -9.39 -6.27
N GLY A 267 17.71 -8.84 -5.86
CA GLY A 267 16.66 -9.54 -5.15
C GLY A 267 16.96 -9.78 -3.67
N GLU A 268 17.94 -9.07 -3.10
CA GLU A 268 18.21 -9.13 -1.66
C GLU A 268 17.29 -8.18 -0.92
N ILE A 269 16.84 -8.59 0.26
CA ILE A 269 16.02 -7.75 1.14
C ILE A 269 16.94 -6.70 1.77
N VAL A 270 16.66 -5.43 1.47
CA VAL A 270 17.38 -4.28 2.05
C VAL A 270 16.79 -3.93 3.42
N THR A 271 15.46 -3.92 3.50
CA THR A 271 14.73 -3.68 4.75
C THR A 271 13.33 -4.28 4.64
N GLN A 272 12.82 -4.75 5.77
CA GLN A 272 11.46 -5.22 5.95
C GLN A 272 10.89 -4.57 7.21
N LEU A 273 9.70 -4.00 7.12
CA LEU A 273 9.02 -3.44 8.27
C LEU A 273 8.35 -4.54 9.11
N PRO A 274 8.28 -4.38 10.43
CA PRO A 274 7.60 -5.33 11.30
C PRO A 274 6.11 -5.42 10.96
N ALA A 275 5.53 -6.58 11.25
CA ALA A 275 4.10 -6.79 11.09
C ALA A 275 3.29 -5.96 12.10
N TYR A 276 2.12 -5.49 11.66
CA TYR A 276 1.10 -4.84 12.50
C TYR A 276 1.50 -3.50 13.14
N GLU A 277 2.60 -2.90 12.73
CA GLU A 277 3.04 -1.59 13.22
C GLU A 277 2.90 -0.51 12.14
N SER A 278 2.46 0.69 12.55
CA SER A 278 2.46 1.87 11.67
C SER A 278 3.82 2.55 11.73
N ILE A 279 4.54 2.57 10.59
CA ILE A 279 5.94 3.02 10.52
C ILE A 279 6.15 3.81 9.21
N VAL A 280 6.93 4.90 9.31
CA VAL A 280 7.55 5.57 8.16
C VAL A 280 9.06 5.32 8.22
N GLN A 281 9.58 4.60 7.20
CA GLN A 281 10.98 4.21 7.14
C GLN A 281 11.66 4.84 5.93
N PRO A 282 12.72 5.66 6.11
CA PRO A 282 13.54 6.12 4.99
C PRO A 282 14.46 5.02 4.48
N VAL A 283 14.59 4.92 3.16
CA VAL A 283 15.56 4.08 2.45
C VAL A 283 16.40 4.96 1.54
N LEU A 284 17.71 4.84 1.64
CA LEU A 284 18.63 5.57 0.76
C LEU A 284 18.79 4.84 -0.57
N LEU A 285 18.55 5.53 -1.67
CA LEU A 285 18.64 4.94 -3.01
C LEU A 285 20.03 4.40 -3.32
N ASP A 286 21.08 5.09 -2.89
CA ASP A 286 22.46 4.69 -3.10
C ASP A 286 22.85 3.40 -2.37
N LYS A 287 22.10 3.03 -1.32
CA LYS A 287 22.27 1.79 -0.55
C LYS A 287 21.54 0.59 -1.12
N LEU A 288 20.83 0.74 -2.23
CA LEU A 288 20.25 -0.39 -2.97
C LEU A 288 21.33 -1.21 -3.75
N LYS A 289 22.60 -0.92 -3.50
CA LYS A 289 23.76 -1.77 -3.84
C LYS A 289 23.87 -2.92 -2.84
N PRO A 290 24.62 -4.01 -3.13
CA PRO A 290 24.80 -5.12 -2.18
C PRO A 290 25.25 -4.59 -0.81
N VAL A 291 24.50 -4.95 0.25
CA VAL A 291 24.82 -4.50 1.61
C VAL A 291 25.92 -5.37 2.18
N ALA A 292 27.12 -4.81 2.32
CA ALA A 292 28.05 -5.29 3.34
C ALA A 292 27.72 -4.49 4.60
N ASN A 293 27.19 -5.18 5.63
CA ASN A 293 26.90 -4.72 7.00
C ASN A 293 26.92 -3.19 7.21
N ASP A 294 25.73 -2.55 7.19
CA ASP A 294 25.64 -1.11 7.48
C ASP A 294 24.50 -0.85 8.47
N ASP A 295 24.86 -0.34 9.65
CA ASP A 295 24.00 -0.05 10.81
C ASP A 295 23.03 1.13 10.61
N SER A 296 22.82 1.64 9.41
CA SER A 296 22.14 2.91 9.14
C SER A 296 20.64 2.83 8.82
N CYS A 297 20.00 1.67 8.97
CA CYS A 297 18.55 1.53 8.83
C CYS A 297 17.84 1.67 10.19
N ALA A 298 17.68 2.90 10.66
CA ALA A 298 16.83 3.16 11.81
C ALA A 298 15.34 3.17 11.41
N MET A 299 14.48 2.44 12.12
CA MET A 299 13.02 2.43 11.95
C MET A 299 12.36 3.45 12.89
N TYR A 300 11.32 4.13 12.42
CA TYR A 300 10.62 5.17 13.18
C TYR A 300 9.11 4.88 13.25
N GLY A 301 8.58 4.73 14.46
CA GLY A 301 7.14 4.57 14.69
C GLY A 301 6.37 5.88 14.57
N ILE A 302 5.25 5.90 13.83
CA ILE A 302 4.42 7.12 13.66
C ILE A 302 3.82 7.58 15.02
N ALA A 303 3.56 6.64 15.93
CA ALA A 303 2.99 6.93 17.25
C ALA A 303 3.99 7.58 18.24
N ASP A 304 5.29 7.58 17.92
CA ASP A 304 6.35 8.00 18.82
C ASP A 304 6.74 9.48 18.68
N LEU A 305 5.90 10.29 18.01
CA LEU A 305 6.05 11.75 17.97
C LEU A 305 5.67 12.38 19.31
N LYS A 306 6.51 12.21 20.30
CA LYS A 306 6.51 13.05 21.50
C LYS A 306 7.52 14.19 21.27
N ASP A 307 7.06 15.43 21.43
CA ASP A 307 7.87 16.64 21.38
C ASP A 307 8.59 16.96 20.03
N GLY A 308 8.06 16.49 18.92
CA GLY A 308 8.59 16.84 17.58
C GLY A 308 9.89 16.14 17.18
N HIS A 309 10.38 15.20 17.97
CA HIS A 309 11.57 14.40 17.66
C HIS A 309 11.23 12.91 17.51
N PRO A 310 11.64 12.26 16.41
CA PRO A 310 11.43 10.83 16.22
C PRO A 310 12.32 10.00 17.14
N THR A 311 11.72 9.04 17.83
CA THR A 311 12.49 8.00 18.53
C THR A 311 13.00 6.97 17.53
N VAL A 312 14.32 6.79 17.49
CA VAL A 312 14.98 5.84 16.59
C VAL A 312 14.88 4.43 17.21
N LYS A 313 14.21 3.51 16.49
CA LYS A 313 14.30 2.09 16.80
C LYS A 313 15.42 1.46 15.96
N PRO A 314 16.34 0.65 16.54
CA PRO A 314 17.36 -0.04 15.76
C PRO A 314 16.70 -0.99 14.75
N ALA A 315 17.31 -1.12 13.58
CA ALA A 315 16.91 -2.15 12.61
C ALA A 315 17.15 -3.52 13.24
N VAL A 316 16.06 -4.23 13.56
CA VAL A 316 16.13 -5.59 14.10
C VAL A 316 15.90 -6.55 12.94
N GLU A 317 16.79 -7.55 12.78
CA GLU A 317 16.42 -8.75 12.02
C GLU A 317 15.14 -9.29 12.65
N VAL A 318 14.02 -9.21 11.93
CA VAL A 318 12.76 -9.76 12.42
C VAL A 318 12.80 -11.27 12.13
N PRO A 319 13.05 -12.12 13.16
CA PRO A 319 13.05 -13.56 12.93
C PRO A 319 11.66 -13.97 12.45
N VAL A 320 11.60 -14.84 11.44
CA VAL A 320 10.33 -15.38 10.93
C VAL A 320 9.68 -16.18 12.06
N PRO A 321 8.53 -15.75 12.59
CA PRO A 321 7.87 -16.48 13.68
C PRO A 321 7.40 -17.85 13.19
N SER A 322 7.29 -18.82 14.11
CA SER A 322 6.67 -20.11 13.79
C SER A 322 5.21 -19.93 13.32
N GLU A 323 4.66 -20.87 12.56
CA GLU A 323 3.27 -20.77 12.08
C GLU A 323 2.25 -20.50 13.21
N PRO A 324 2.28 -21.21 14.37
CA PRO A 324 1.40 -20.90 15.48
C PRO A 324 1.57 -19.46 16.01
N ALA A 325 2.80 -18.96 16.04
CA ALA A 325 3.06 -17.60 16.47
C ALA A 325 2.53 -16.57 15.46
N GLN A 326 2.66 -16.82 14.16
CA GLN A 326 2.07 -15.96 13.12
C GLN A 326 0.55 -15.89 13.27
N ILE A 327 -0.11 -17.02 13.49
CA ILE A 327 -1.57 -17.09 13.71
C ILE A 327 -1.95 -16.33 14.99
N TYR A 328 -1.22 -16.56 16.09
CA TYR A 328 -1.47 -15.87 17.35
C TYR A 328 -1.35 -14.34 17.18
N HIS A 329 -0.27 -13.86 16.59
CA HIS A 329 -0.08 -12.42 16.37
C HIS A 329 -1.16 -11.80 15.49
N ALA A 330 -1.58 -12.50 14.42
CA ALA A 330 -2.66 -12.03 13.55
C ALA A 330 -4.01 -11.96 14.28
N LEU A 331 -4.34 -12.96 15.09
CA LEU A 331 -5.56 -12.99 15.89
C LEU A 331 -5.54 -11.93 16.99
N HIS A 332 -4.45 -11.82 17.73
CA HIS A 332 -4.28 -10.85 18.80
C HIS A 332 -4.45 -9.41 18.27
N TYR A 333 -3.70 -9.06 17.21
CA TYR A 333 -3.82 -7.75 16.56
C TYR A 333 -5.24 -7.50 16.00
N GLY A 334 -5.81 -8.52 15.36
CA GLY A 334 -7.17 -8.44 14.80
C GLY A 334 -8.22 -8.16 15.88
N LEU A 335 -8.15 -8.86 17.02
CA LEU A 335 -9.05 -8.64 18.15
C LEU A 335 -8.86 -7.26 18.78
N GLN A 336 -7.62 -6.82 19.02
CA GLN A 336 -7.35 -5.46 19.53
C GLN A 336 -7.94 -4.39 18.61
N SER A 337 -7.68 -4.52 17.30
CA SER A 337 -8.19 -3.58 16.29
C SER A 337 -9.72 -3.59 16.24
N PHE A 338 -10.36 -4.77 16.33
CA PHE A 338 -11.81 -4.89 16.34
C PHE A 338 -12.44 -4.20 17.57
N LEU A 339 -11.91 -4.46 18.75
CA LEU A 339 -12.38 -3.84 19.99
C LEU A 339 -12.22 -2.31 19.96
N LYS A 340 -11.06 -1.84 19.47
CA LYS A 340 -10.78 -0.41 19.28
C LYS A 340 -11.75 0.26 18.31
N GLN A 341 -12.00 -0.37 17.17
CA GLN A 341 -12.90 0.17 16.13
C GLN A 341 -14.36 0.19 16.56
N THR A 342 -14.80 -0.82 17.32
CA THR A 342 -16.19 -0.95 17.79
C THR A 342 -16.46 -0.24 19.13
N GLY A 343 -15.42 0.16 19.85
CA GLY A 343 -15.53 0.75 21.18
C GLY A 343 -15.97 -0.22 22.29
N ILE A 344 -15.92 -1.55 22.01
CA ILE A 344 -16.26 -2.59 22.99
C ILE A 344 -15.19 -2.65 24.07
N LYS A 345 -15.60 -2.46 25.32
CA LYS A 345 -14.71 -2.47 26.49
C LYS A 345 -14.94 -3.66 27.43
N LYS A 346 -16.01 -4.40 27.23
CA LYS A 346 -16.38 -5.55 28.09
C LYS A 346 -16.88 -6.69 27.21
N ILE A 347 -16.41 -7.88 27.51
CA ILE A 347 -16.77 -9.12 26.79
C ILE A 347 -17.25 -10.14 27.81
N VAL A 348 -18.28 -10.90 27.43
CA VAL A 348 -18.77 -12.04 28.19
C VAL A 348 -18.57 -13.29 27.34
N ILE A 349 -17.89 -14.28 27.87
CA ILE A 349 -17.59 -15.54 27.20
C ILE A 349 -18.18 -16.69 27.99
N GLY A 350 -19.04 -17.50 27.34
CA GLY A 350 -19.51 -18.77 27.89
C GLY A 350 -18.43 -19.83 27.75
N VAL A 351 -17.79 -20.22 28.86
CA VAL A 351 -16.77 -21.28 28.86
C VAL A 351 -17.44 -22.62 29.08
N SER A 352 -17.53 -23.44 28.03
CA SER A 352 -18.19 -24.76 28.06
C SER A 352 -17.33 -25.87 28.71
N GLY A 353 -16.06 -25.59 29.04
CA GLY A 353 -15.08 -26.57 29.48
C GLY A 353 -14.26 -27.21 28.34
N GLY A 354 -14.60 -26.93 27.07
CA GLY A 354 -13.84 -27.34 25.90
C GLY A 354 -12.67 -26.41 25.55
N ILE A 355 -11.71 -26.93 24.81
CA ILE A 355 -10.49 -26.20 24.39
C ILE A 355 -10.79 -24.93 23.61
N ASP A 356 -11.80 -24.92 22.76
CA ASP A 356 -12.14 -23.76 21.91
C ASP A 356 -12.59 -22.57 22.73
N SER A 357 -13.48 -22.78 23.71
CA SER A 357 -13.95 -21.72 24.61
C SER A 357 -12.86 -21.24 25.57
N ALA A 358 -11.98 -22.12 26.01
CA ALA A 358 -10.83 -21.79 26.85
C ALA A 358 -9.79 -20.96 26.06
N LEU A 359 -9.50 -21.33 24.80
CA LEU A 359 -8.60 -20.58 23.93
C LEU A 359 -9.15 -19.17 23.64
N ASN A 360 -10.45 -19.05 23.33
CA ASN A 360 -11.08 -17.74 23.13
C ASN A 360 -10.97 -16.87 24.38
N ALA A 361 -11.24 -17.42 25.57
CA ALA A 361 -11.13 -16.69 26.82
C ALA A 361 -9.68 -16.21 27.07
N ALA A 362 -8.68 -17.07 26.81
CA ALA A 362 -7.28 -16.73 26.95
C ALA A 362 -6.86 -15.62 25.97
N LEU A 363 -7.25 -15.70 24.69
CA LEU A 363 -6.96 -14.68 23.68
C LEU A 363 -7.57 -13.31 24.08
N TYR A 364 -8.83 -13.29 24.50
CA TYR A 364 -9.45 -12.02 24.92
C TYR A 364 -8.83 -11.47 26.21
N ALA A 365 -8.39 -12.32 27.13
CA ALA A 365 -7.70 -11.86 28.35
C ALA A 365 -6.39 -11.12 27.99
N THR A 366 -5.64 -11.58 26.97
CA THR A 366 -4.39 -10.91 26.54
C THR A 366 -4.61 -9.61 25.75
N VAL A 367 -5.86 -9.33 25.33
CA VAL A 367 -6.20 -8.15 24.53
C VAL A 367 -6.87 -7.06 25.36
N LEU A 368 -7.51 -7.42 26.49
CA LEU A 368 -8.29 -6.51 27.34
C LEU A 368 -7.46 -5.88 28.47
N ASP A 369 -6.25 -6.38 28.74
CA ASP A 369 -5.31 -5.80 29.67
C ASP A 369 -4.57 -4.60 29.02
#